data_0fd19e939091f25a1d1a55004ef01d27
#
_entry.id   0fd19e939091f25a1d1a55004ef01d27
#
_cell.length_a   1.000
_cell.length_b   1.000
_cell.length_c   1.000
_cell.angle_alpha   90.00
_cell.angle_beta   90.00
_cell.angle_gamma   90.00
#
_symmetry.space_group_name_H-M   'P 1'
#
loop_
_entity.id
_entity.type
_entity.pdbx_description
1 polymer ?
#
loop_
_entity_poly.entity_id
_entity_poly.type
_entity_poly.pdbx_seq_one_letter_code
_entity_poly.pdbx_strand_id
1 'polypeptide(L)'
;MFEFENISKEEAKLKNPQVLAFIGDAVYSLYIRNLIVLKTEGKSGMLHKISTGFVKAKSQSETIETLLPLFNEEEMSIFKRGRNYKTQSVAKNSSVQEYHRATGFEAVLGYLYLSGQNDRLNELLKIGVKYED
;
A
#
# COMPACT_ATOMS: atom_id res chain seq x y z
N MET A 1 -10.96 -11.88 6.38
CA MET A 1 -11.29 -10.45 6.41
C MET A 1 -12.67 -10.25 5.81
N PHE A 2 -13.02 -9.05 5.38
CA PHE A 2 -14.33 -8.78 4.81
C PHE A 2 -14.61 -9.67 3.60
N GLU A 3 -15.87 -10.08 3.47
CA GLU A 3 -16.29 -10.90 2.33
C GLU A 3 -16.84 -9.99 1.24
N PHE A 4 -15.95 -9.42 0.46
CA PHE A 4 -16.33 -8.66 -0.71
C PHE A 4 -16.11 -9.51 -1.96
N GLU A 5 -16.88 -9.19 -3.00
CA GLU A 5 -16.75 -9.86 -4.26
C GLU A 5 -15.40 -9.50 -4.90
N ASN A 6 -14.63 -10.51 -5.28
CA ASN A 6 -13.37 -10.31 -5.97
C ASN A 6 -13.58 -10.25 -7.48
N ILE A 7 -12.69 -9.59 -8.18
CA ILE A 7 -12.65 -9.61 -9.64
C ILE A 7 -11.45 -10.43 -10.09
N SER A 8 -11.40 -10.77 -11.37
CA SER A 8 -10.29 -11.55 -11.92
C SER A 8 -9.01 -10.69 -11.95
N LYS A 9 -7.86 -11.37 -12.05
CA LYS A 9 -6.57 -10.69 -12.21
C LYS A 9 -6.58 -9.81 -13.47
N GLU A 10 -7.18 -10.31 -14.55
CA GLU A 10 -7.27 -9.60 -15.81
C GLU A 10 -8.07 -8.32 -15.67
N GLU A 11 -9.21 -8.39 -15.01
CA GLU A 11 -10.04 -7.20 -14.76
C GLU A 11 -9.33 -6.21 -13.85
N ALA A 12 -8.67 -6.70 -12.82
CA ALA A 12 -7.96 -5.83 -11.89
C ALA A 12 -6.80 -5.09 -12.59
N LYS A 13 -6.07 -5.79 -13.46
CA LYS A 13 -4.98 -5.17 -14.22
C LYS A 13 -5.46 -4.02 -15.12
N LEU A 14 -6.68 -4.12 -15.63
CA LEU A 14 -7.22 -3.11 -16.53
C LEU A 14 -7.71 -1.87 -15.83
N LYS A 15 -7.83 -1.90 -14.51
CA LYS A 15 -8.26 -0.74 -13.76
C LYS A 15 -7.22 0.38 -13.82
N ASN A 16 -7.70 1.61 -13.77
CA ASN A 16 -6.84 2.79 -13.70
C ASN A 16 -5.94 2.67 -12.45
N PRO A 17 -4.62 2.91 -12.59
CA PRO A 17 -3.71 2.81 -11.44
C PRO A 17 -4.09 3.68 -10.25
N GLN A 18 -4.70 4.85 -10.47
CA GLN A 18 -5.15 5.68 -9.36
C GLN A 18 -6.34 5.05 -8.62
N VAL A 19 -7.20 4.33 -9.35
CA VAL A 19 -8.30 3.60 -8.72
C VAL A 19 -7.76 2.45 -7.87
N LEU A 20 -6.77 1.73 -8.40
CA LEU A 20 -6.10 0.68 -7.63
C LEU A 20 -5.42 1.25 -6.40
N ALA A 21 -4.74 2.39 -6.54
CA ALA A 21 -4.07 3.03 -5.42
C ALA A 21 -5.07 3.53 -4.37
N PHE A 22 -6.24 3.98 -4.78
CA PHE A 22 -7.29 4.45 -3.87
C PHE A 22 -7.69 3.33 -2.90
N ILE A 23 -7.95 2.14 -3.41
CA ILE A 23 -8.30 1.02 -2.52
C ILE A 23 -7.07 0.49 -1.79
N GLY A 24 -5.90 0.48 -2.44
CA GLY A 24 -4.66 0.03 -1.82
C GLY A 24 -4.22 0.89 -0.64
N ASP A 25 -4.48 2.19 -0.69
CA ASP A 25 -4.22 3.09 0.43
C ASP A 25 -5.02 2.66 1.66
N ALA A 26 -6.30 2.33 1.48
CA ALA A 26 -7.15 1.86 2.56
C ALA A 26 -6.68 0.51 3.12
N VAL A 27 -6.26 -0.39 2.24
CA VAL A 27 -5.73 -1.70 2.65
C VAL A 27 -4.47 -1.52 3.50
N TYR A 28 -3.56 -0.66 3.06
CA TYR A 28 -2.32 -0.39 3.78
C TYR A 28 -2.63 0.22 5.15
N SER A 29 -3.50 1.22 5.20
CA SER A 29 -3.88 1.87 6.45
C SER A 29 -4.54 0.90 7.43
N LEU A 30 -5.40 0.03 6.94
CA LEU A 30 -6.05 -0.98 7.79
C LEU A 30 -5.02 -1.94 8.37
N TYR A 31 -4.07 -2.40 7.55
CA TYR A 31 -3.02 -3.30 8.02
C TYR A 31 -2.19 -2.65 9.12
N ILE A 32 -1.77 -1.40 8.91
CA ILE A 32 -0.96 -0.66 9.89
C ILE A 32 -1.74 -0.49 11.20
N ARG A 33 -2.98 -0.06 11.12
CA ARG A 33 -3.82 0.17 12.31
C ARG A 33 -4.06 -1.13 13.06
N ASN A 34 -4.32 -2.21 12.35
CA ASN A 34 -4.51 -3.52 12.96
C ASN A 34 -3.25 -3.96 13.70
N LEU A 35 -2.10 -3.79 13.08
CA LEU A 35 -0.81 -4.12 13.68
C LEU A 35 -0.56 -3.34 14.97
N ILE A 36 -0.83 -2.04 14.94
CA ILE A 36 -0.63 -1.16 16.09
C ILE A 36 -1.56 -1.55 17.23
N VAL A 37 -2.83 -1.77 16.94
CA VAL A 37 -3.83 -2.15 17.94
C VAL A 37 -3.44 -3.45 18.64
N LEU A 38 -2.89 -4.41 17.89
CA LEU A 38 -2.48 -5.69 18.47
C LEU A 38 -1.20 -5.60 19.29
N LYS A 39 -0.36 -4.62 19.01
CA LYS A 39 0.97 -4.53 19.64
C LYS A 39 1.09 -3.47 20.73
N THR A 40 0.09 -2.63 20.92
CA THR A 40 0.14 -1.56 21.90
C THR A 40 -1.17 -1.43 22.65
N GLU A 41 -1.09 -1.01 23.91
CA GLU A 41 -2.26 -0.68 24.74
C GLU A 41 -2.45 0.83 24.83
N GLY A 42 -1.83 1.59 23.92
CA GLY A 42 -1.88 3.04 23.95
C GLY A 42 -3.28 3.62 23.76
N LYS A 43 -3.48 4.82 24.27
CA LYS A 43 -4.73 5.56 24.10
C LYS A 43 -4.90 5.97 22.64
N SER A 44 -6.14 6.29 22.23
CA SER A 44 -6.45 6.57 20.84
C SER A 44 -5.59 7.68 20.22
N GLY A 45 -5.23 8.72 21.00
CA GLY A 45 -4.34 9.77 20.50
C GLY A 45 -2.96 9.28 20.14
N MET A 46 -2.41 8.39 20.98
CA MET A 46 -1.10 7.78 20.72
C MET A 46 -1.17 6.82 19.54
N LEU A 47 -2.25 6.04 19.45
CA LEU A 47 -2.46 5.14 18.31
C LEU A 47 -2.50 5.89 17.00
N HIS A 48 -3.22 7.01 16.98
CA HIS A 48 -3.30 7.85 15.79
C HIS A 48 -1.92 8.42 15.40
N LYS A 49 -1.16 8.87 16.38
CA LYS A 49 0.18 9.42 16.15
C LYS A 49 1.14 8.38 15.58
N ILE A 50 1.12 7.16 16.13
CA ILE A 50 1.95 6.06 15.64
C ILE A 50 1.55 5.70 14.22
N SER A 51 0.24 5.57 13.96
CA SER A 51 -0.29 5.25 12.65
C SER A 51 0.15 6.28 11.61
N THR A 52 0.07 7.57 11.94
CA THR A 52 0.49 8.65 11.04
C THR A 52 1.97 8.49 10.67
N GLY A 53 2.81 8.07 11.60
CA GLY A 53 4.22 7.81 11.32
C GLY A 53 4.44 6.75 10.26
N PHE A 54 3.62 5.68 10.27
CA PHE A 54 3.73 4.60 9.29
C PHE A 54 3.24 4.98 7.91
N VAL A 55 2.22 5.83 7.81
CA VAL A 55 1.62 6.19 6.51
C VAL A 55 2.30 7.36 5.83
N LYS A 56 3.30 7.99 6.45
CA LYS A 56 4.05 9.06 5.81
C LYS A 56 4.82 8.54 4.59
N ALA A 57 4.96 9.38 3.58
CA ALA A 57 5.64 9.03 2.34
C ALA A 57 7.05 8.46 2.57
N LYS A 58 7.77 8.98 3.56
CA LYS A 58 9.11 8.50 3.89
C LYS A 58 9.09 7.06 4.38
N SER A 59 8.18 6.71 5.30
CA SER A 59 8.07 5.34 5.81
C SER A 59 7.63 4.38 4.72
N GLN A 60 6.68 4.81 3.88
CA GLN A 60 6.28 4.02 2.72
C GLN A 60 7.44 3.81 1.77
N SER A 61 8.29 4.83 1.58
CA SER A 61 9.45 4.71 0.69
C SER A 61 10.41 3.62 1.16
N GLU A 62 10.64 3.50 2.47
CA GLU A 62 11.47 2.43 3.02
C GLU A 62 10.83 1.05 2.80
N THR A 63 9.52 0.95 3.01
CA THR A 63 8.78 -0.29 2.75
C THR A 63 8.90 -0.68 1.29
N ILE A 64 8.75 0.26 0.38
CA ILE A 64 8.83 0.03 -1.06
C ILE A 64 10.23 -0.48 -1.43
N GLU A 65 11.28 0.12 -0.92
CA GLU A 65 12.65 -0.34 -1.18
C GLU A 65 12.84 -1.80 -0.79
N THR A 66 12.26 -2.20 0.33
CA THR A 66 12.32 -3.58 0.79
C THR A 66 11.57 -4.52 -0.16
N LEU A 67 10.43 -4.10 -0.69
CA LEU A 67 9.54 -4.95 -1.46
C LEU A 67 9.84 -5.00 -2.95
N LEU A 68 10.46 -3.97 -3.52
CA LEU A 68 10.71 -3.93 -4.97
C LEU A 68 11.41 -5.18 -5.50
N PRO A 69 12.48 -5.69 -4.85
CA PRO A 69 13.14 -6.90 -5.36
C PRO A 69 12.27 -8.15 -5.30
N LEU A 70 11.19 -8.12 -4.53
CA LEU A 70 10.31 -9.27 -4.33
C LEU A 70 9.10 -9.28 -5.27
N PHE A 71 8.83 -8.16 -5.95
CA PHE A 71 7.70 -8.09 -6.86
C PHE A 71 7.91 -9.04 -8.04
N ASN A 72 6.84 -9.78 -8.39
CA ASN A 72 6.84 -10.56 -9.63
C ASN A 72 6.60 -9.63 -10.83
N GLU A 73 6.58 -10.21 -12.03
CA GLU A 73 6.41 -9.41 -13.26
C GLU A 73 5.11 -8.61 -13.28
N GLU A 74 4.01 -9.22 -12.86
CA GLU A 74 2.71 -8.54 -12.83
C GLU A 74 2.71 -7.40 -11.84
N GLU A 75 3.19 -7.65 -10.64
CA GLU A 75 3.28 -6.64 -9.59
C GLU A 75 4.17 -5.48 -10.02
N MET A 76 5.30 -5.79 -10.60
CA MET A 76 6.22 -4.76 -11.08
C MET A 76 5.59 -3.94 -12.20
N SER A 77 4.86 -4.57 -13.10
CA SER A 77 4.14 -3.87 -14.17
C SER A 77 3.13 -2.88 -13.61
N ILE A 78 2.36 -3.30 -12.61
CA ILE A 78 1.36 -2.45 -11.97
C ILE A 78 2.04 -1.32 -11.20
N PHE A 79 3.13 -1.63 -10.50
CA PHE A 79 3.91 -0.62 -9.77
C PHE A 79 4.40 0.48 -10.73
N LYS A 80 4.97 0.09 -11.86
CA LYS A 80 5.48 1.05 -12.83
C LYS A 80 4.37 1.90 -13.45
N ARG A 81 3.23 1.30 -13.73
CA ARG A 81 2.07 2.04 -14.25
C ARG A 81 1.58 3.08 -13.25
N GLY A 82 1.50 2.71 -11.99
CA GLY A 82 1.08 3.64 -10.93
C GLY A 82 2.11 4.73 -10.70
N ARG A 83 3.38 4.36 -10.64
CA ARG A 83 4.48 5.32 -10.47
C ARG A 83 4.53 6.33 -11.62
N ASN A 84 4.27 5.87 -12.83
CA ASN A 84 4.39 6.70 -14.03
C ASN A 84 3.08 7.41 -14.40
N TYR A 85 2.01 7.18 -13.66
CA TYR A 85 0.73 7.80 -13.95
C TYR A 85 0.81 9.31 -13.73
N LYS A 86 0.42 10.08 -14.75
CA LYS A 86 0.46 11.53 -14.67
C LYS A 86 -0.71 12.04 -13.83
N THR A 87 -0.41 12.88 -12.85
CA THR A 87 -1.41 13.52 -12.02
C THR A 87 -1.12 15.01 -11.99
N GLN A 88 -2.19 15.80 -11.86
CA GLN A 88 -2.08 17.25 -11.81
C GLN A 88 -1.84 17.78 -10.40
N SER A 89 -2.02 16.96 -9.38
CA SER A 89 -1.80 17.37 -8.01
C SER A 89 -0.83 16.42 -7.32
N VAL A 90 0.12 17.00 -6.61
CA VAL A 90 1.13 16.28 -5.85
C VAL A 90 1.08 16.79 -4.42
N ALA A 91 1.28 15.90 -3.45
CA ALA A 91 1.31 16.28 -2.04
C ALA A 91 2.40 17.31 -1.78
N LYS A 92 2.06 18.39 -1.07
CA LYS A 92 2.98 19.51 -0.86
C LYS A 92 4.19 19.16 -0.01
N ASN A 93 4.06 18.18 0.89
CA ASN A 93 5.09 17.86 1.90
C ASN A 93 5.90 16.62 1.57
N SER A 94 5.78 16.10 0.35
CA SER A 94 6.58 14.98 -0.11
C SER A 94 7.20 15.31 -1.44
N SER A 95 8.33 14.66 -1.77
CA SER A 95 8.93 14.84 -3.09
C SER A 95 8.00 14.21 -4.14
N VAL A 96 8.11 14.70 -5.37
CA VAL A 96 7.35 14.17 -6.49
C VAL A 96 7.62 12.67 -6.67
N GLN A 97 8.89 12.27 -6.53
CA GLN A 97 9.29 10.87 -6.66
C GLN A 97 8.67 10.00 -5.58
N GLU A 98 8.68 10.46 -4.32
CA GLU A 98 8.07 9.71 -3.23
C GLU A 98 6.57 9.55 -3.44
N TYR A 99 5.90 10.60 -3.90
CA TYR A 99 4.47 10.56 -4.19
C TYR A 99 4.16 9.52 -5.28
N HIS A 100 4.90 9.53 -6.37
CA HIS A 100 4.68 8.59 -7.48
C HIS A 100 5.00 7.15 -7.08
N ARG A 101 6.04 6.94 -6.29
CA ARG A 101 6.37 5.61 -5.79
C ARG A 101 5.29 5.09 -4.85
N ALA A 102 4.77 5.96 -3.99
CA ALA A 102 3.68 5.59 -3.09
C ALA A 102 2.43 5.17 -3.89
N THR A 103 2.10 5.92 -4.94
CA THR A 103 0.97 5.58 -5.81
C THR A 103 1.17 4.21 -6.45
N GLY A 104 2.38 3.94 -6.96
CA GLY A 104 2.69 2.63 -7.55
C GLY A 104 2.56 1.50 -6.55
N PHE A 105 3.08 1.68 -5.36
CA PHE A 105 3.00 0.69 -4.28
C PHE A 105 1.55 0.42 -3.89
N GLU A 106 0.77 1.47 -3.67
CA GLU A 106 -0.63 1.34 -3.31
C GLU A 106 -1.43 0.67 -4.42
N ALA A 107 -1.09 0.93 -5.68
CA ALA A 107 -1.73 0.27 -6.80
C ALA A 107 -1.50 -1.24 -6.78
N VAL A 108 -0.30 -1.69 -6.43
CA VAL A 108 -0.01 -3.12 -6.27
C VAL A 108 -0.88 -3.72 -5.17
N LEU A 109 -0.97 -3.06 -4.03
CA LEU A 109 -1.81 -3.55 -2.93
C LEU A 109 -3.28 -3.64 -3.34
N GLY A 110 -3.77 -2.62 -4.03
CA GLY A 110 -5.14 -2.60 -4.53
C GLY A 110 -5.41 -3.71 -5.52
N TYR A 111 -4.47 -3.96 -6.42
CA TYR A 111 -4.56 -5.06 -7.39
C TYR A 111 -4.67 -6.42 -6.67
N LEU A 112 -3.79 -6.67 -5.72
CA LEU A 112 -3.78 -7.93 -4.99
C LEU A 112 -5.06 -8.12 -4.19
N TYR A 113 -5.53 -7.06 -3.55
CA TYR A 113 -6.77 -7.11 -2.77
C TYR A 113 -7.98 -7.40 -3.66
N LEU A 114 -8.16 -6.64 -4.74
CA LEU A 114 -9.33 -6.78 -5.61
C LEU A 114 -9.36 -8.13 -6.32
N SER A 115 -8.22 -8.69 -6.64
CA SER A 115 -8.13 -9.98 -7.32
C SER A 115 -8.09 -11.17 -6.36
N GLY A 116 -8.30 -10.93 -5.06
CA GLY A 116 -8.39 -11.99 -4.07
C GLY A 116 -7.08 -12.69 -3.74
N GLN A 117 -5.94 -12.08 -4.08
CA GLN A 117 -4.62 -12.66 -3.81
C GLN A 117 -4.17 -12.33 -2.39
N ASN A 118 -4.95 -12.76 -1.41
CA ASN A 118 -4.78 -12.37 -0.01
C ASN A 118 -3.50 -12.91 0.61
N ASP A 119 -3.10 -14.13 0.26
CA ASP A 119 -1.87 -14.72 0.79
C ASP A 119 -0.65 -13.93 0.34
N ARG A 120 -0.62 -13.55 -0.93
CA ARG A 120 0.46 -12.75 -1.47
C ARG A 120 0.49 -11.35 -0.85
N LEU A 121 -0.68 -10.75 -0.69
CA LEU A 121 -0.82 -9.43 -0.05
C LEU A 121 -0.28 -9.47 1.39
N ASN A 122 -0.68 -10.48 2.15
CA ASN A 122 -0.18 -10.66 3.52
C ASN A 122 1.32 -10.88 3.56
N GLU A 123 1.84 -11.70 2.65
CA GLU A 123 3.28 -11.96 2.56
C GLU A 123 4.07 -10.68 2.36
N LEU A 124 3.67 -9.86 1.39
CA LEU A 124 4.37 -8.62 1.10
C LEU A 124 4.29 -7.63 2.26
N LEU A 125 3.11 -7.46 2.84
CA LEU A 125 2.95 -6.52 3.94
C LEU A 125 3.73 -6.96 5.17
N LYS A 126 3.75 -8.26 5.45
CA LYS A 126 4.49 -8.80 6.59
C LYS A 126 5.99 -8.59 6.45
N ILE A 127 6.51 -8.70 5.23
CA ILE A 127 7.93 -8.48 4.97
C ILE A 127 8.27 -6.99 4.97
N GLY A 128 7.44 -6.18 4.33
CA GLY A 128 7.73 -4.77 4.10
C GLY A 128 7.47 -3.85 5.27
N VAL A 129 6.44 -4.15 6.06
CA VAL A 129 6.08 -3.30 7.19
C VAL A 129 6.69 -3.86 8.46
N LYS A 130 7.57 -3.08 9.07
CA LYS A 130 8.23 -3.46 10.32
C LYS A 130 7.76 -2.55 11.44
N TYR A 131 7.26 -3.18 12.49
CA TYR A 131 6.89 -2.47 13.72
C TYR A 131 7.93 -2.80 14.78
N GLU A 132 8.60 -1.77 15.26
CA GLU A 132 9.58 -1.90 16.33
C GLU A 132 9.01 -1.22 17.59
N ASP A 133 9.06 -1.93 18.70
CA ASP A 133 8.60 -1.41 19.98
C ASP A 133 9.53 -0.33 20.54
#